data_9a44c92d3e4432e2962b6691de969ff3
#
_entry.id   9a44c92d3e4432e2962b6691de969ff3
#
_cell.length_a   1.000
_cell.length_b   1.000
_cell.length_c   1.000
_cell.angle_alpha   90.00
_cell.angle_beta   90.00
_cell.angle_gamma   90.00
#
_symmetry.space_group_name_H-M   'P 1'
#
loop_
_entity.id
_entity.type
_entity.pdbx_description
1 polymer ?
#
loop_
_entity_poly.entity_id
_entity_poly.type
_entity_poly.pdbx_seq_one_letter_code
_entity_poly.pdbx_strand_id
1 'polypeptide(L)'
;MVVGLGILGLFAIQYAHIGGAYPVIAVDFSEERRNLALKMGADYAFDPSDENMPEMIKKVTGGKGANCIIEVTGRPEALNTSLLCAARFARVALLGCTRVPTTVIFYNDVHFPGVTIVGAHTMARPDEESHAGWWTHVDDCKTTLKFLGAKRFDVKSIIHEVHSPHDAPEVYNRLAFDKNFPIGVQFDWSQL
;
A
#
# COMPACT_ATOMS: atom_id res chain seq x y z
N MET A 1 -7.14 3.88 -4.32
CA MET A 1 -6.64 2.57 -4.75
C MET A 1 -5.26 2.34 -4.14
N VAL A 2 -4.99 1.14 -3.64
CA VAL A 2 -3.67 0.72 -3.12
C VAL A 2 -3.19 -0.45 -3.97
N VAL A 3 -1.97 -0.35 -4.51
CA VAL A 3 -1.35 -1.36 -5.37
C VAL A 3 -0.19 -2.00 -4.63
N GLY A 4 -0.33 -3.31 -4.35
CA GLY A 4 0.55 -4.09 -3.49
C GLY A 4 0.07 -4.12 -2.04
N LEU A 5 -0.27 -5.32 -1.55
CA LEU A 5 -0.88 -5.57 -0.24
C LEU A 5 0.07 -6.32 0.72
N GLY A 6 1.34 -5.91 0.74
CA GLY A 6 2.24 -6.24 1.84
C GLY A 6 1.88 -5.45 3.11
N ILE A 7 2.74 -5.49 4.13
CA ILE A 7 2.51 -4.78 5.41
C ILE A 7 2.13 -3.32 5.18
N LEU A 8 2.90 -2.58 4.38
CA LEU A 8 2.64 -1.15 4.12
C LEU A 8 1.33 -0.94 3.35
N GLY A 9 1.01 -1.82 2.39
CA GLY A 9 -0.23 -1.74 1.62
C GLY A 9 -1.47 -1.97 2.49
N LEU A 10 -1.43 -2.97 3.37
CA LEU A 10 -2.53 -3.22 4.32
C LEU A 10 -2.69 -2.07 5.33
N PHE A 11 -1.62 -1.42 5.71
CA PHE A 11 -1.72 -0.17 6.49
C PHE A 11 -2.34 0.95 5.68
N ALA A 12 -1.95 1.11 4.42
CA ALA A 12 -2.52 2.13 3.54
C ALA A 12 -4.03 1.93 3.31
N ILE A 13 -4.51 0.68 3.18
CA ILE A 13 -5.96 0.36 3.12
C ILE A 13 -6.68 0.88 4.37
N GLN A 14 -6.15 0.57 5.56
CA GLN A 14 -6.77 1.01 6.81
C GLN A 14 -6.76 2.53 6.96
N TYR A 15 -5.65 3.21 6.61
CA TYR A 15 -5.59 4.67 6.62
C TYR A 15 -6.58 5.30 5.63
N ALA A 16 -6.72 4.74 4.42
CA ALA A 16 -7.69 5.21 3.44
C ALA A 16 -9.13 5.09 3.97
N HIS A 17 -9.46 3.93 4.58
CA HIS A 17 -10.77 3.70 5.19
C HIS A 17 -11.02 4.65 6.37
N ILE A 18 -10.07 4.82 7.30
CA ILE A 18 -10.17 5.74 8.44
C ILE A 18 -10.31 7.19 7.95
N GLY A 19 -9.63 7.55 6.87
CA GLY A 19 -9.69 8.86 6.24
C GLY A 19 -10.99 9.13 5.45
N GLY A 20 -11.90 8.16 5.40
CA GLY A 20 -13.20 8.31 4.71
C GLY A 20 -13.12 8.21 3.19
N ALA A 21 -12.08 7.62 2.63
CA ALA A 21 -12.02 7.36 1.19
C ALA A 21 -13.09 6.33 0.78
N TYR A 22 -13.76 6.58 -0.37
CA TYR A 22 -14.73 5.65 -0.94
C TYR A 22 -14.78 5.78 -2.47
N PRO A 23 -14.73 4.67 -3.23
CA PRO A 23 -14.40 3.34 -2.72
C PRO A 23 -12.90 3.20 -2.39
N VAL A 24 -12.57 2.36 -1.39
CA VAL A 24 -11.20 1.88 -1.13
C VAL A 24 -10.98 0.62 -1.97
N ILE A 25 -10.00 0.66 -2.86
CA ILE A 25 -9.71 -0.40 -3.83
C ILE A 25 -8.35 -1.01 -3.53
N ALA A 26 -8.30 -2.32 -3.36
CA ALA A 26 -7.11 -3.10 -3.11
C ALA A 26 -6.68 -3.87 -4.37
N VAL A 27 -5.38 -3.89 -4.69
CA VAL A 27 -4.83 -4.60 -5.86
C VAL A 27 -3.60 -5.41 -5.45
N ASP A 28 -3.65 -6.73 -5.63
CA ASP A 28 -2.52 -7.66 -5.38
C ASP A 28 -2.75 -8.97 -6.14
N PHE A 29 -1.67 -9.67 -6.49
CA PHE A 29 -1.73 -11.00 -7.10
C PHE A 29 -2.25 -12.08 -6.11
N SER A 30 -1.92 -11.95 -4.82
CA SER A 30 -2.31 -12.90 -3.79
C SER A 30 -3.78 -12.74 -3.40
N GLU A 31 -4.56 -13.79 -3.61
CA GLU A 31 -5.97 -13.85 -3.17
C GLU A 31 -6.09 -13.71 -1.65
N GLU A 32 -5.19 -14.32 -0.90
CA GLU A 32 -5.15 -14.23 0.56
C GLU A 32 -5.01 -12.76 1.02
N ARG A 33 -4.07 -12.01 0.41
CA ARG A 33 -3.85 -10.60 0.72
C ARG A 33 -5.04 -9.73 0.31
N ARG A 34 -5.67 -10.02 -0.84
CA ARG A 34 -6.90 -9.36 -1.27
C ARG A 34 -8.04 -9.58 -0.27
N ASN A 35 -8.23 -10.81 0.19
CA ASN A 35 -9.23 -11.15 1.20
C ASN A 35 -8.96 -10.49 2.56
N LEU A 36 -7.69 -10.37 2.95
CA LEU A 36 -7.30 -9.65 4.15
C LEU A 36 -7.57 -8.14 4.02
N ALA A 37 -7.27 -7.55 2.87
CA ALA A 37 -7.54 -6.13 2.62
C ALA A 37 -9.05 -5.80 2.69
N LEU A 38 -9.92 -6.68 2.17
CA LEU A 38 -11.38 -6.54 2.31
C LEU A 38 -11.81 -6.53 3.78
N LYS A 39 -11.25 -7.42 4.62
CA LYS A 39 -11.52 -7.43 6.07
C LYS A 39 -11.01 -6.17 6.78
N MET A 40 -10.00 -5.50 6.22
CA MET A 40 -9.37 -4.30 6.78
C MET A 40 -9.94 -2.99 6.25
N GLY A 41 -11.01 -3.04 5.47
CA GLY A 41 -11.75 -1.84 5.04
C GLY A 41 -11.60 -1.48 3.57
N ALA A 42 -11.08 -2.38 2.71
CA ALA A 42 -11.25 -2.24 1.28
C ALA A 42 -12.68 -2.60 0.86
N ASP A 43 -13.28 -1.81 -0.05
CA ASP A 43 -14.61 -2.08 -0.61
C ASP A 43 -14.53 -3.05 -1.78
N TYR A 44 -13.43 -3.03 -2.52
CA TYR A 44 -13.16 -3.88 -3.68
C TYR A 44 -11.73 -4.38 -3.68
N ALA A 45 -11.53 -5.58 -4.22
CA ALA A 45 -10.20 -6.15 -4.39
C ALA A 45 -10.07 -6.79 -5.79
N PHE A 46 -8.97 -6.50 -6.48
CA PHE A 46 -8.74 -6.96 -7.85
C PHE A 46 -7.39 -7.64 -8.01
N ASP A 47 -7.35 -8.60 -8.93
CA ASP A 47 -6.12 -9.25 -9.37
C ASP A 47 -5.52 -8.47 -10.54
N PRO A 48 -4.27 -8.00 -10.47
CA PRO A 48 -3.66 -7.27 -11.56
C PRO A 48 -3.33 -8.14 -12.79
N SER A 49 -3.44 -9.47 -12.69
CA SER A 49 -3.33 -10.38 -13.83
C SER A 49 -4.59 -10.43 -14.70
N ASP A 50 -5.72 -9.90 -14.21
CA ASP A 50 -6.95 -9.79 -15.02
C ASP A 50 -6.84 -8.59 -15.97
N GLU A 51 -6.81 -8.87 -17.25
CA GLU A 51 -6.73 -7.84 -18.31
C GLU A 51 -7.90 -6.84 -18.27
N ASN A 52 -9.03 -7.23 -17.70
CA ASN A 52 -10.20 -6.36 -17.54
C ASN A 52 -10.15 -5.50 -16.27
N MET A 53 -9.14 -5.66 -15.42
CA MET A 53 -9.04 -4.94 -14.15
C MET A 53 -9.19 -3.41 -14.31
N PRO A 54 -8.56 -2.73 -15.27
CA PRO A 54 -8.72 -1.28 -15.42
C PRO A 54 -10.18 -0.87 -15.70
N GLU A 55 -10.90 -1.65 -16.48
CA GLU A 55 -12.32 -1.38 -16.76
C GLU A 55 -13.20 -1.67 -15.55
N MET A 56 -12.88 -2.71 -14.76
CA MET A 56 -13.56 -2.99 -13.51
C MET A 56 -13.36 -1.85 -12.50
N ILE A 57 -12.13 -1.31 -12.39
CA ILE A 57 -11.84 -0.16 -11.55
C ILE A 57 -12.63 1.07 -12.01
N LYS A 58 -12.69 1.35 -13.31
CA LYS A 58 -13.54 2.43 -13.84
C LYS A 58 -15.01 2.22 -13.47
N LYS A 59 -15.52 0.99 -13.61
CA LYS A 59 -16.91 0.68 -13.25
C LYS A 59 -17.24 1.02 -11.80
N VAL A 60 -16.40 0.61 -10.85
CA VAL A 60 -16.65 0.85 -9.40
C VAL A 60 -16.35 2.30 -8.99
N THR A 61 -15.70 3.08 -9.84
CA THR A 61 -15.40 4.51 -9.63
C THR A 61 -16.28 5.45 -10.48
N GLY A 62 -17.43 4.97 -10.94
CA GLY A 62 -18.37 5.76 -11.74
C GLY A 62 -17.80 6.21 -13.10
N GLY A 63 -16.98 5.39 -13.75
CA GLY A 63 -16.38 5.63 -15.06
C GLY A 63 -15.12 6.48 -15.06
N LYS A 64 -14.67 6.97 -13.90
CA LYS A 64 -13.61 7.98 -13.81
C LYS A 64 -12.21 7.41 -13.58
N GLY A 65 -12.07 6.24 -12.97
CA GLY A 65 -10.82 5.70 -12.45
C GLY A 65 -10.54 6.13 -11.02
N ALA A 66 -9.39 5.74 -10.47
CA ALA A 66 -8.97 6.05 -9.11
C ALA A 66 -8.38 7.45 -9.03
N ASN A 67 -8.91 8.31 -8.18
CA ASN A 67 -8.44 9.69 -8.00
C ASN A 67 -7.26 9.83 -7.01
N CYS A 68 -7.03 8.82 -6.18
CA CYS A 68 -5.86 8.71 -5.32
C CYS A 68 -5.32 7.27 -5.39
N ILE A 69 -4.04 7.14 -5.68
CA ILE A 69 -3.38 5.84 -5.83
C ILE A 69 -2.13 5.82 -4.95
N ILE A 70 -1.94 4.75 -4.20
CA ILE A 70 -0.74 4.49 -3.42
C ILE A 70 -0.07 3.25 -4.03
N GLU A 71 1.05 3.46 -4.72
CA GLU A 71 1.87 2.40 -5.29
C GLU A 71 2.88 1.97 -4.23
N VAL A 72 2.79 0.69 -3.81
CA VAL A 72 3.55 0.15 -2.68
C VAL A 72 4.59 -0.89 -3.09
N THR A 73 4.48 -1.41 -4.31
CA THR A 73 5.30 -2.55 -4.76
C THR A 73 6.73 -2.17 -5.15
N GLY A 74 6.92 -0.96 -5.66
CA GLY A 74 8.17 -0.52 -6.26
C GLY A 74 8.54 -1.27 -7.54
N ARG A 75 7.56 -1.77 -8.30
CA ARG A 75 7.76 -2.43 -9.59
C ARG A 75 7.35 -1.51 -10.74
N PRO A 76 8.13 -1.49 -11.85
CA PRO A 76 7.79 -0.69 -13.03
C PRO A 76 6.38 -0.97 -13.55
N GLU A 77 6.00 -2.23 -13.63
CA GLU A 77 4.71 -2.68 -14.15
C GLU A 77 3.55 -2.17 -13.28
N ALA A 78 3.74 -2.13 -11.96
CA ALA A 78 2.73 -1.64 -11.04
C ALA A 78 2.52 -0.12 -11.16
N LEU A 79 3.56 0.64 -11.44
CA LEU A 79 3.43 2.07 -11.76
C LEU A 79 2.61 2.26 -13.04
N ASN A 80 2.92 1.53 -14.10
CA ASN A 80 2.18 1.61 -15.37
C ASN A 80 0.71 1.23 -15.18
N THR A 81 0.44 0.16 -14.43
CA THR A 81 -0.93 -0.25 -14.05
C THR A 81 -1.64 0.84 -13.24
N SER A 82 -0.94 1.49 -12.32
CA SER A 82 -1.47 2.60 -11.53
C SER A 82 -1.89 3.77 -12.41
N LEU A 83 -1.04 4.16 -13.37
CA LEU A 83 -1.31 5.26 -14.29
C LEU A 83 -2.48 4.93 -15.23
N LEU A 84 -2.58 3.69 -15.71
CA LEU A 84 -3.69 3.21 -16.54
C LEU A 84 -5.05 3.28 -15.81
N CYS A 85 -5.05 3.07 -14.50
CA CYS A 85 -6.25 3.10 -13.65
C CYS A 85 -6.54 4.50 -13.08
N ALA A 86 -5.67 5.48 -13.33
CA ALA A 86 -5.80 6.81 -12.76
C ALA A 86 -6.94 7.61 -13.39
N ALA A 87 -7.67 8.34 -12.56
CA ALA A 87 -8.62 9.35 -13.03
C ALA A 87 -7.89 10.59 -13.55
N ARG A 88 -8.63 11.47 -14.23
CA ARG A 88 -8.12 12.82 -14.52
C ARG A 88 -7.84 13.55 -13.21
N PHE A 89 -6.70 14.25 -13.15
CA PHE A 89 -6.19 14.97 -11.98
C PHE A 89 -5.92 14.07 -10.76
N ALA A 90 -5.72 12.77 -10.98
CA ALA A 90 -5.37 11.84 -9.92
C ALA A 90 -4.02 12.19 -9.29
N ARG A 91 -3.85 11.75 -8.05
CA ARG A 91 -2.56 11.77 -7.34
C ARG A 91 -2.06 10.34 -7.18
N VAL A 92 -0.84 10.08 -7.63
CA VAL A 92 -0.17 8.79 -7.51
C VAL A 92 1.01 8.95 -6.55
N ALA A 93 0.90 8.40 -5.36
CA ALA A 93 1.97 8.38 -4.37
C ALA A 93 2.86 7.15 -4.57
N LEU A 94 4.14 7.38 -4.79
CA LEU A 94 5.17 6.36 -4.88
C LEU A 94 5.67 6.04 -3.47
N LEU A 95 4.98 5.16 -2.77
CA LEU A 95 5.37 4.67 -1.45
C LEU A 95 6.43 3.56 -1.58
N GLY A 96 6.21 2.61 -2.52
CA GLY A 96 7.27 1.79 -3.10
C GLY A 96 7.85 2.50 -4.32
N CYS A 97 9.16 2.49 -4.49
CA CYS A 97 9.78 3.10 -5.67
C CYS A 97 10.72 2.12 -6.33
N THR A 98 10.53 1.93 -7.64
CA THR A 98 11.42 1.09 -8.44
C THR A 98 12.84 1.66 -8.46
N ARG A 99 13.82 0.78 -8.34
CA ARG A 99 15.26 1.10 -8.47
C ARG A 99 15.82 0.80 -9.85
N VAL A 100 14.94 0.42 -10.78
CA VAL A 100 15.29 0.15 -12.19
C VAL A 100 14.56 1.13 -13.10
N PRO A 101 15.08 1.36 -14.34
CA PRO A 101 14.40 2.23 -15.29
C PRO A 101 12.96 1.79 -15.55
N THR A 102 12.07 2.76 -15.62
CA THR A 102 10.64 2.57 -15.91
C THR A 102 10.26 3.43 -17.08
N THR A 103 9.63 2.83 -18.09
CA THR A 103 9.12 3.57 -19.25
C THR A 103 7.73 4.09 -18.93
N VAL A 104 7.54 5.41 -19.03
CA VAL A 104 6.25 6.11 -18.89
C VAL A 104 6.04 6.96 -20.14
N ILE A 105 4.86 6.88 -20.73
CA ILE A 105 4.48 7.77 -21.84
C ILE A 105 3.89 9.04 -21.25
N PHE A 106 4.74 9.98 -20.89
CA PHE A 106 4.36 11.18 -20.14
C PHE A 106 3.19 11.95 -20.76
N TYR A 107 3.07 11.99 -22.07
CA TYR A 107 1.96 12.68 -22.72
C TYR A 107 0.61 12.04 -22.35
N ASN A 108 0.47 10.73 -22.50
CA ASN A 108 -0.79 10.03 -22.28
C ASN A 108 -1.06 9.77 -20.78
N ASP A 109 0.00 9.46 -20.03
CA ASP A 109 -0.13 8.89 -18.69
C ASP A 109 -0.13 9.98 -17.60
N VAL A 110 0.48 11.15 -17.90
CA VAL A 110 0.66 12.21 -16.90
C VAL A 110 0.16 13.56 -17.41
N HIS A 111 0.66 14.03 -18.56
CA HIS A 111 0.41 15.39 -19.07
C HIS A 111 -1.06 15.60 -19.45
N PHE A 112 -1.59 14.77 -20.37
CA PHE A 112 -2.97 14.92 -20.86
C PHE A 112 -4.02 14.73 -19.75
N PRO A 113 -3.94 13.70 -18.88
CA PRO A 113 -4.89 13.53 -17.80
C PRO A 113 -4.62 14.47 -16.59
N GLY A 114 -3.48 15.17 -16.53
CA GLY A 114 -3.13 16.07 -15.43
C GLY A 114 -2.80 15.34 -14.14
N VAL A 115 -2.21 14.14 -14.21
CA VAL A 115 -1.85 13.33 -13.07
C VAL A 115 -0.68 13.96 -12.32
N THR A 116 -0.75 13.97 -10.99
CA THR A 116 0.34 14.36 -10.09
C THR A 116 1.01 13.11 -9.54
N ILE A 117 2.31 12.94 -9.80
CA ILE A 117 3.12 11.89 -9.18
C ILE A 117 3.85 12.47 -7.98
N VAL A 118 3.74 11.82 -6.81
CA VAL A 118 4.29 12.29 -5.53
C VAL A 118 5.25 11.25 -4.97
N GLY A 119 6.48 11.66 -4.66
CA GLY A 119 7.42 10.82 -3.91
C GLY A 119 6.96 10.72 -2.45
N ALA A 120 6.87 9.50 -1.93
CA ALA A 120 6.40 9.21 -0.58
C ALA A 120 7.42 8.39 0.22
N HIS A 121 8.71 8.70 0.07
CA HIS A 121 9.76 8.06 0.84
C HIS A 121 9.72 8.52 2.31
N THR A 122 10.10 7.63 3.23
CA THR A 122 10.11 7.93 4.68
C THR A 122 10.97 9.14 5.06
N MET A 123 11.97 9.51 4.25
CA MET A 123 12.80 10.69 4.46
C MET A 123 12.26 11.96 3.77
N ALA A 124 11.21 11.83 2.95
CA ALA A 124 10.56 12.98 2.31
C ALA A 124 9.51 13.59 3.26
N ARG A 125 9.95 14.14 4.37
CA ARG A 125 9.13 14.72 5.44
C ARG A 125 9.84 15.87 6.11
N PRO A 126 9.12 16.76 6.83
CA PRO A 126 9.74 17.78 7.68
C PRO A 126 10.54 17.13 8.82
N ASP A 127 11.70 17.70 9.14
CA ASP A 127 12.55 17.21 10.23
C ASP A 127 12.13 17.77 11.59
N GLU A 128 11.71 19.04 11.66
CA GLU A 128 11.48 19.74 12.92
C GLU A 128 10.00 19.99 13.22
N GLU A 129 9.23 20.53 12.28
CA GLU A 129 7.84 20.93 12.51
C GLU A 129 6.89 20.39 11.43
N SER A 130 5.75 19.86 11.88
CA SER A 130 4.66 19.47 10.99
C SER A 130 3.92 20.70 10.46
N HIS A 131 3.53 20.64 9.19
CA HIS A 131 2.69 21.67 8.56
C HIS A 131 1.62 21.02 7.68
N ALA A 132 0.70 21.80 7.14
CA ALA A 132 -0.42 21.31 6.35
C ALA A 132 0.04 20.39 5.19
N GLY A 133 -0.41 19.15 5.21
CA GLY A 133 -0.07 18.13 4.23
C GLY A 133 1.26 17.40 4.45
N TRP A 134 2.06 17.81 5.44
CA TRP A 134 3.37 17.20 5.73
C TRP A 134 3.60 17.11 7.24
N TRP A 135 3.84 15.90 7.73
CA TRP A 135 4.02 15.63 9.15
C TRP A 135 5.43 15.14 9.44
N THR A 136 5.91 15.43 10.65
CA THR A 136 7.15 14.87 11.14
C THR A 136 6.95 13.38 11.46
N HIS A 137 8.04 12.63 11.50
CA HIS A 137 8.00 11.22 11.92
C HIS A 137 7.39 11.03 13.32
N VAL A 138 7.71 11.92 14.23
CA VAL A 138 7.21 11.87 15.60
C VAL A 138 5.68 12.01 15.65
N ASP A 139 5.12 12.91 14.85
CA ASP A 139 3.67 13.14 14.83
C ASP A 139 2.94 12.01 14.10
N ASP A 140 3.53 11.45 13.05
CA ASP A 140 3.02 10.24 12.39
C ASP A 140 2.98 9.05 13.37
N CYS A 141 4.06 8.80 14.12
CA CYS A 141 4.11 7.75 15.14
C CYS A 141 3.07 7.96 16.23
N LYS A 142 2.96 9.19 16.78
CA LYS A 142 1.96 9.51 17.79
C LYS A 142 0.53 9.27 17.28
N THR A 143 0.25 9.64 16.04
CA THR A 143 -1.07 9.46 15.43
C THR A 143 -1.39 7.98 15.24
N THR A 144 -0.44 7.20 14.74
CA THR A 144 -0.58 5.75 14.58
C THR A 144 -0.86 5.07 15.94
N LEU A 145 -0.10 5.43 16.98
CA LEU A 145 -0.31 4.89 18.32
C LEU A 145 -1.69 5.27 18.91
N LYS A 146 -2.20 6.48 18.62
CA LYS A 146 -3.58 6.86 19.00
C LYS A 146 -4.62 5.98 18.30
N PHE A 147 -4.47 5.68 17.02
CA PHE A 147 -5.38 4.78 16.30
C PHE A 147 -5.32 3.35 16.83
N LEU A 148 -4.13 2.86 17.18
CA LEU A 148 -3.96 1.56 17.83
C LEU A 148 -4.66 1.52 19.20
N GLY A 149 -4.43 2.51 20.05
CA GLY A 149 -5.07 2.62 21.36
C GLY A 149 -6.59 2.74 21.28
N ALA A 150 -7.11 3.40 20.25
CA ALA A 150 -8.53 3.51 19.97
C ALA A 150 -9.12 2.27 19.26
N LYS A 151 -8.33 1.23 19.00
CA LYS A 151 -8.71 0.00 18.28
C LYS A 151 -9.28 0.26 16.87
N ARG A 152 -8.83 1.34 16.25
CA ARG A 152 -9.23 1.70 14.87
C ARG A 152 -8.27 1.14 13.83
N PHE A 153 -7.19 0.52 14.25
CA PHE A 153 -6.12 0.00 13.41
C PHE A 153 -5.85 -1.45 13.80
N ASP A 154 -6.00 -2.38 12.88
CA ASP A 154 -5.76 -3.80 13.09
C ASP A 154 -4.34 -4.16 12.63
N VAL A 155 -3.47 -4.44 13.60
CA VAL A 155 -2.11 -4.94 13.37
C VAL A 155 -2.05 -6.45 13.60
N LYS A 156 -2.94 -6.99 14.46
CA LYS A 156 -2.87 -8.40 14.86
C LYS A 156 -3.13 -9.34 13.69
N SER A 157 -4.07 -8.99 12.82
CA SER A 157 -4.39 -9.80 11.64
C SER A 157 -3.28 -9.82 10.58
N ILE A 158 -2.27 -8.93 10.69
CA ILE A 158 -1.10 -8.90 9.80
C ILE A 158 -0.01 -9.85 10.31
N ILE A 159 0.02 -10.10 11.63
CA ILE A 159 1.03 -10.98 12.26
C ILE A 159 0.53 -12.41 12.14
N HIS A 160 1.23 -13.20 11.32
CA HIS A 160 0.85 -14.59 11.04
C HIS A 160 1.62 -15.59 11.90
N GLU A 161 2.86 -15.26 12.25
CA GLU A 161 3.73 -16.15 13.01
C GLU A 161 4.46 -15.36 14.11
N VAL A 162 4.68 -16.04 15.25
CA VAL A 162 5.52 -15.52 16.33
C VAL A 162 6.54 -16.62 16.68
N HIS A 163 7.81 -16.28 16.65
CA HIS A 163 8.93 -17.19 16.87
C HIS A 163 9.79 -16.76 18.04
N SER A 164 10.56 -17.72 18.61
CA SER A 164 11.68 -17.40 19.48
C SER A 164 12.79 -16.71 18.70
N PRO A 165 13.55 -15.76 19.28
CA PRO A 165 14.75 -15.20 18.63
C PRO A 165 15.81 -16.25 18.25
N HIS A 166 15.81 -17.41 18.92
CA HIS A 166 16.68 -18.53 18.57
C HIS A 166 16.39 -19.10 17.16
N ASP A 167 15.14 -18.97 16.67
CA ASP A 167 14.70 -19.47 15.36
C ASP A 167 15.05 -18.47 14.23
N ALA A 168 15.65 -17.33 14.53
CA ALA A 168 15.93 -16.29 13.56
C ALA A 168 16.68 -16.79 12.31
N PRO A 169 17.72 -17.65 12.39
CA PRO A 169 18.41 -18.17 11.20
C PRO A 169 17.47 -18.90 10.24
N GLU A 170 16.55 -19.73 10.77
CA GLU A 170 15.57 -20.46 9.97
C GLU A 170 14.52 -19.51 9.35
N VAL A 171 13.97 -18.60 10.14
CA VAL A 171 12.97 -17.61 9.69
C VAL A 171 13.55 -16.73 8.58
N TYR A 172 14.78 -16.23 8.72
CA TYR A 172 15.42 -15.43 7.66
C TYR A 172 15.77 -16.25 6.43
N ASN A 173 16.11 -17.53 6.59
CA ASN A 173 16.29 -18.42 5.45
C ASN A 173 14.98 -18.64 4.68
N ARG A 174 13.86 -18.86 5.38
CA ARG A 174 12.54 -18.92 4.77
C ARG A 174 12.18 -17.61 4.07
N LEU A 175 12.40 -16.47 4.70
CA LEU A 175 12.16 -15.15 4.09
C LEU A 175 12.90 -14.98 2.75
N ALA A 176 14.12 -15.52 2.64
CA ALA A 176 14.93 -15.39 1.45
C ALA A 176 14.46 -16.27 0.28
N PHE A 177 13.88 -17.44 0.55
CA PHE A 177 13.64 -18.48 -0.46
C PHE A 177 12.19 -18.92 -0.58
N ASP A 178 11.34 -18.71 0.43
CA ASP A 178 9.94 -19.10 0.41
C ASP A 178 9.08 -18.01 -0.24
N LYS A 179 8.52 -18.33 -1.40
CA LYS A 179 7.61 -17.42 -2.12
C LYS A 179 6.29 -17.15 -1.38
N ASN A 180 5.93 -18.05 -0.46
CA ASN A 180 4.71 -17.97 0.35
C ASN A 180 5.02 -17.48 1.78
N PHE A 181 6.16 -16.81 1.98
CA PHE A 181 6.51 -16.28 3.29
C PHE A 181 5.40 -15.36 3.82
N PRO A 182 4.97 -15.50 5.09
CA PRO A 182 3.87 -14.76 5.67
C PRO A 182 4.12 -13.24 5.67
N ILE A 183 3.03 -12.47 5.67
CA ILE A 183 3.09 -10.99 5.57
C ILE A 183 3.82 -10.40 6.77
N GLY A 184 3.50 -10.87 7.99
CA GLY A 184 4.11 -10.38 9.21
C GLY A 184 4.58 -11.53 10.11
N VAL A 185 5.83 -11.45 10.52
CA VAL A 185 6.46 -12.37 11.48
C VAL A 185 7.05 -11.54 12.60
N GLN A 186 6.85 -11.99 13.84
CA GLN A 186 7.42 -11.37 15.03
C GLN A 186 8.34 -12.34 15.77
N PHE A 187 9.30 -11.79 16.50
CA PHE A 187 10.09 -12.52 17.47
C PHE A 187 9.67 -12.13 18.90
N ASP A 188 9.33 -13.12 19.69
CA ASP A 188 9.01 -12.93 21.12
C ASP A 188 10.31 -13.01 21.95
N TRP A 189 10.82 -11.87 22.31
CA TRP A 189 12.07 -11.74 23.07
C TRP A 189 11.97 -12.24 24.52
N SER A 190 10.77 -12.51 25.04
CA SER A 190 10.60 -13.16 26.34
C SER A 190 11.00 -14.64 26.33
N GLN A 191 11.26 -15.21 25.14
CA GLN A 191 11.67 -16.60 24.93
C GLN A 191 13.20 -16.75 24.72
N LEU A 192 13.97 -15.76 25.14
CA LEU A 192 15.44 -15.85 25.17
C LEU A 192 15.93 -16.65 26.36
#